data_b43366b677688334701f8b92e4645e20
#
_entry.id   b43366b677688334701f8b92e4645e20
#
_cell.length_a   1.000
_cell.length_b   1.000
_cell.length_c   1.000
_cell.angle_alpha   90.00
_cell.angle_beta   90.00
_cell.angle_gamma   90.00
#
_symmetry.space_group_name_H-M   'P 1'
#
loop_
_entity.id
_entity.type
_entity.pdbx_description
1 polymer ?
#
loop_
_entity_poly.entity_id
_entity_poly.type
_entity_poly.pdbx_seq_one_letter_code
_entity_poly.pdbx_strand_id
1 'polypeptide(L)'
;MKTARVIKILFILFVSGIFFIVVCFVGIYFWIRSDVNKYCDYAKSHYPGDNVEALIAELKSQNSSLEEKNHVIWTLEYVGDDRALSTLKSLQTGTPCDHSKYVCQRELLRAIGNIEGTNTALIRFK
;
A
#
# COMPACT_ATOMS: atom_id res chain seq x y z
N MET A 1 28.05 41.84 -11.57
CA MET A 1 28.03 40.74 -12.54
C MET A 1 28.20 39.33 -11.90
N LYS A 2 29.03 39.12 -10.90
CA LYS A 2 29.20 37.78 -10.24
C LYS A 2 27.95 37.32 -9.46
N THR A 3 27.31 38.18 -8.71
CA THR A 3 26.07 37.91 -7.94
C THR A 3 24.91 37.42 -8.79
N ALA A 4 24.68 38.02 -9.96
CA ALA A 4 23.60 37.61 -10.86
C ALA A 4 23.81 36.20 -11.45
N ARG A 5 25.07 35.80 -11.68
CA ARG A 5 25.39 34.43 -12.13
C ARG A 5 25.16 33.40 -11.01
N VAL A 6 25.55 33.73 -9.79
CA VAL A 6 25.33 32.87 -8.63
C VAL A 6 23.83 32.63 -8.39
N ILE A 7 23.02 33.69 -8.44
CA ILE A 7 21.57 33.60 -8.29
C ILE A 7 20.95 32.70 -9.37
N LYS A 8 21.37 32.84 -10.63
CA LYS A 8 20.88 31.97 -11.73
C LYS A 8 21.24 30.51 -11.51
N ILE A 9 22.45 30.22 -11.07
CA ILE A 9 22.89 28.83 -10.79
C ILE A 9 22.07 28.24 -9.65
N LEU A 10 21.90 28.98 -8.55
CA LEU A 10 21.09 28.52 -7.42
C LEU A 10 19.63 28.29 -7.83
N PHE A 11 19.05 29.15 -8.67
CA PHE A 11 17.70 28.96 -9.18
C PHE A 11 17.58 27.70 -10.05
N ILE A 12 18.54 27.44 -10.94
CA ILE A 12 18.56 26.22 -11.77
C ILE A 12 18.68 24.97 -10.90
N LEU A 13 19.56 24.98 -9.90
CA LEU A 13 19.72 23.85 -8.98
C LEU A 13 18.42 23.60 -8.18
N PHE A 14 17.77 24.66 -7.73
CA PHE A 14 16.51 24.56 -7.00
C PHE A 14 15.38 23.95 -7.86
N VAL A 15 15.21 24.44 -9.09
CA VAL A 15 14.20 23.93 -10.04
C VAL A 15 14.50 22.46 -10.41
N SER A 16 15.79 22.16 -10.67
CA SER A 16 16.22 20.78 -10.96
C SER A 16 15.96 19.83 -9.79
N GLY A 17 16.18 20.29 -8.56
CA GLY A 17 15.91 19.51 -7.34
C GLY A 17 14.41 19.20 -7.20
N ILE A 18 13.55 20.19 -7.38
CA ILE A 18 12.08 19.99 -7.36
C ILE A 18 11.65 19.01 -8.46
N PHE A 19 12.15 19.19 -9.67
CA PHE A 19 11.83 18.28 -10.78
C PHE A 19 12.22 16.84 -10.46
N PHE A 20 13.41 16.62 -9.91
CA PHE A 20 13.88 15.29 -9.51
C PHE A 20 12.95 14.66 -8.45
N ILE A 21 12.54 15.43 -7.43
CA ILE A 21 11.62 14.98 -6.39
C ILE A 21 10.29 14.53 -7.01
N VAL A 22 9.72 15.35 -7.91
CA VAL A 22 8.45 15.01 -8.60
C VAL A 22 8.59 13.72 -9.39
N VAL A 23 9.67 13.55 -10.14
CA VAL A 23 9.92 12.33 -10.93
C VAL A 23 10.03 11.10 -10.01
N CYS A 24 10.71 11.22 -8.88
CA CYS A 24 10.79 10.14 -7.89
C CYS A 24 9.41 9.76 -7.34
N PHE A 25 8.58 10.74 -6.95
CA PHE A 25 7.23 10.48 -6.46
C PHE A 25 6.34 9.81 -7.51
N VAL A 26 6.39 10.28 -8.75
CA VAL A 26 5.66 9.66 -9.86
C VAL A 26 6.13 8.23 -10.10
N GLY A 27 7.43 7.98 -10.08
CA GLY A 27 8.00 6.64 -10.23
C GLY A 27 7.53 5.69 -9.13
N ILE A 28 7.58 6.12 -7.86
CA ILE A 28 7.10 5.33 -6.72
C ILE A 28 5.60 5.04 -6.85
N TYR A 29 4.80 6.03 -7.24
CA TYR A 29 3.36 5.87 -7.47
C TYR A 29 3.08 4.78 -8.51
N PHE A 30 3.71 4.83 -9.67
CA PHE A 30 3.52 3.82 -10.72
C PHE A 30 4.02 2.43 -10.30
N TRP A 31 5.10 2.37 -9.53
CA TRP A 31 5.64 1.11 -9.03
C TRP A 31 4.65 0.43 -8.06
N ILE A 32 4.13 1.16 -7.06
CA ILE A 32 3.13 0.66 -6.11
C ILE A 32 1.88 0.19 -6.85
N ARG A 33 1.35 1.01 -7.77
CA ARG A 33 0.16 0.65 -8.56
C ARG A 33 0.36 -0.62 -9.39
N SER A 34 1.54 -0.77 -9.98
CA SER A 34 1.89 -1.99 -10.73
C SER A 34 1.92 -3.22 -9.83
N ASP A 35 2.46 -3.10 -8.61
CA ASP A 35 2.56 -4.19 -7.67
C ASP A 35 1.18 -4.61 -7.12
N VAL A 36 0.35 -3.64 -6.76
CA VAL A 36 -1.06 -3.87 -6.36
C VAL A 36 -1.83 -4.60 -7.48
N ASN A 37 -1.71 -4.15 -8.73
CA ASN A 37 -2.41 -4.79 -9.85
C ASN A 37 -1.94 -6.24 -10.06
N LYS A 38 -0.64 -6.51 -10.00
CA LYS A 38 -0.09 -7.88 -10.12
C LYS A 38 -0.65 -8.81 -9.05
N TYR A 39 -0.77 -8.31 -7.82
CA TYR A 39 -1.30 -9.12 -6.72
C TYR A 39 -2.80 -9.36 -6.84
N CYS A 40 -3.56 -8.37 -7.32
CA CYS A 40 -4.96 -8.53 -7.66
C CYS A 40 -5.15 -9.58 -8.78
N ASP A 41 -4.32 -9.54 -9.82
CA ASP A 41 -4.39 -10.51 -10.92
C ASP A 41 -3.98 -11.92 -10.46
N TYR A 42 -2.99 -12.02 -9.58
CA TYR A 42 -2.59 -13.28 -8.95
C TYR A 42 -3.76 -13.87 -8.13
N ALA A 43 -4.37 -13.09 -7.25
CA ALA A 43 -5.49 -13.56 -6.43
C ALA A 43 -6.67 -14.01 -7.31
N LYS A 44 -7.02 -13.26 -8.36
CA LYS A 44 -8.08 -13.62 -9.32
C LYS A 44 -7.78 -14.87 -10.14
N SER A 45 -6.53 -15.21 -10.34
CA SER A 45 -6.17 -16.47 -11.02
C SER A 45 -6.44 -17.70 -10.16
N HIS A 46 -6.54 -17.54 -8.84
CA HIS A 46 -6.76 -18.62 -7.88
C HIS A 46 -8.16 -18.63 -7.27
N TYR A 47 -8.79 -17.47 -7.18
CA TYR A 47 -10.10 -17.31 -6.53
C TYR A 47 -11.07 -16.57 -7.45
N PRO A 48 -12.34 -17.02 -7.53
CA PRO A 48 -13.37 -16.35 -8.31
C PRO A 48 -13.79 -15.02 -7.66
N GLY A 49 -14.27 -14.08 -8.46
CA GLY A 49 -14.80 -12.82 -8.02
C GLY A 49 -14.01 -11.60 -8.54
N ASP A 50 -14.34 -10.44 -8.00
CA ASP A 50 -13.59 -9.22 -8.29
C ASP A 50 -12.25 -9.17 -7.51
N ASN A 51 -11.48 -8.10 -7.68
CA ASN A 51 -10.19 -7.96 -7.02
C ASN A 51 -10.30 -8.09 -5.49
N VAL A 52 -11.32 -7.49 -4.89
CA VAL A 52 -11.50 -7.47 -3.43
C VAL A 52 -11.94 -8.83 -2.91
N GLU A 53 -12.91 -9.46 -3.59
CA GLU A 53 -13.40 -10.80 -3.24
C GLU A 53 -12.28 -11.84 -3.33
N ALA A 54 -11.49 -11.82 -4.39
CA ALA A 54 -10.36 -12.72 -4.58
C ALA A 54 -9.29 -12.52 -3.49
N LEU A 55 -8.94 -11.27 -3.17
CA LEU A 55 -7.99 -10.95 -2.09
C LEU A 55 -8.53 -11.39 -0.71
N ILE A 56 -9.82 -11.21 -0.44
CA ILE A 56 -10.43 -11.69 0.81
C ILE A 56 -10.41 -13.22 0.88
N ALA A 57 -10.65 -13.91 -0.23
CA ALA A 57 -10.57 -15.37 -0.29
C ALA A 57 -9.15 -15.86 -0.04
N GLU A 58 -8.13 -15.23 -0.64
CA GLU A 58 -6.72 -15.50 -0.39
C GLU A 58 -6.37 -15.30 1.08
N LEU A 59 -6.81 -14.21 1.70
CA LEU A 59 -6.57 -13.90 3.10
C LEU A 59 -7.15 -14.95 4.06
N LYS A 60 -8.30 -15.54 3.70
CA LYS A 60 -8.97 -16.62 4.46
C LYS A 60 -8.41 -18.01 4.17
N SER A 61 -7.65 -18.18 3.12
CA SER A 61 -7.11 -19.48 2.71
C SER A 61 -6.17 -20.04 3.78
N GLN A 62 -6.28 -21.34 4.03
CA GLN A 62 -5.34 -22.06 4.89
C GLN A 62 -4.04 -22.40 4.17
N ASN A 63 -4.05 -22.38 2.84
CA ASN A 63 -2.90 -22.71 2.01
C ASN A 63 -1.92 -21.54 1.84
N SER A 64 -2.39 -20.31 2.10
CA SER A 64 -1.57 -19.10 1.97
C SER A 64 -0.68 -18.92 3.20
N SER A 65 0.60 -18.65 2.95
CA SER A 65 1.59 -18.36 3.98
C SER A 65 1.27 -17.05 4.71
N LEU A 66 1.87 -16.84 5.88
CA LEU A 66 1.73 -15.57 6.61
C LEU A 66 2.30 -14.39 5.83
N GLU A 67 3.35 -14.61 5.04
CA GLU A 67 3.95 -13.60 4.17
C GLU A 67 2.98 -13.17 3.07
N GLU A 68 2.37 -14.12 2.37
CA GLU A 68 1.33 -13.86 1.37
C GLU A 68 0.15 -13.11 1.98
N LYS A 69 -0.33 -13.54 3.15
CA LYS A 69 -1.42 -12.85 3.87
C LYS A 69 -1.07 -11.40 4.25
N ASN A 70 0.16 -11.16 4.69
CA ASN A 70 0.63 -9.80 4.97
C ASN A 70 0.66 -8.94 3.71
N HIS A 71 1.06 -9.52 2.57
CA HIS A 71 1.04 -8.82 1.29
C HIS A 71 -0.39 -8.53 0.82
N VAL A 72 -1.32 -9.46 1.02
CA VAL A 72 -2.75 -9.25 0.74
C VAL A 72 -3.32 -8.11 1.61
N ILE A 73 -2.99 -8.05 2.90
CA ILE A 73 -3.40 -6.97 3.79
C ILE A 73 -2.91 -5.62 3.26
N TRP A 74 -1.63 -5.54 2.87
CA TRP A 74 -1.06 -4.36 2.24
C TRP A 74 -1.77 -3.99 0.93
N THR A 75 -2.08 -4.97 0.07
CA THR A 75 -2.80 -4.73 -1.18
C THR A 75 -4.21 -4.20 -0.93
N LEU A 76 -4.96 -4.80 0.02
CA LEU A 76 -6.29 -4.33 0.42
C LEU A 76 -6.28 -2.90 0.99
N GLU A 77 -5.22 -2.53 1.72
CA GLU A 77 -5.01 -1.16 2.20
C GLU A 77 -4.97 -0.16 1.04
N TYR A 78 -4.26 -0.48 -0.04
CA TYR A 78 -4.16 0.39 -1.22
C TYR A 78 -5.41 0.37 -2.09
N VAL A 79 -6.11 -0.75 -2.18
CA VAL A 79 -7.42 -0.84 -2.86
C VAL A 79 -8.46 0.02 -2.13
N GLY A 80 -8.42 0.03 -0.79
CA GLY A 80 -9.24 0.92 0.04
C GLY A 80 -10.74 0.62 -0.01
N ASP A 81 -11.15 -0.64 -0.22
CA ASP A 81 -12.55 -1.04 -0.31
C ASP A 81 -13.07 -1.51 1.05
N ASP A 82 -14.18 -0.92 1.50
CA ASP A 82 -14.78 -1.18 2.82
C ASP A 82 -15.22 -2.63 3.02
N ARG A 83 -15.48 -3.38 1.96
CA ARG A 83 -15.82 -4.81 2.01
C ARG A 83 -14.76 -5.67 2.71
N ALA A 84 -13.50 -5.23 2.69
CA ALA A 84 -12.39 -5.91 3.36
C ALA A 84 -12.42 -5.75 4.89
N LEU A 85 -13.08 -4.71 5.43
CA LEU A 85 -13.00 -4.33 6.84
C LEU A 85 -13.42 -5.44 7.79
N SER A 86 -14.52 -6.14 7.50
CA SER A 86 -15.00 -7.21 8.38
C SER A 86 -13.99 -8.34 8.52
N THR A 87 -13.35 -8.72 7.40
CA THR A 87 -12.33 -9.77 7.39
C THR A 87 -11.05 -9.30 8.08
N LEU A 88 -10.57 -8.09 7.79
CA LEU A 88 -9.39 -7.54 8.45
C LEU A 88 -9.59 -7.44 9.97
N LYS A 89 -10.74 -6.94 10.43
CA LYS A 89 -11.06 -6.86 11.87
C LYS A 89 -11.10 -8.24 12.55
N SER A 90 -11.56 -9.28 11.85
CA SER A 90 -11.61 -10.65 12.40
C SER A 90 -10.22 -11.26 12.65
N LEU A 91 -9.16 -10.71 12.04
CA LEU A 91 -7.77 -11.15 12.20
C LEU A 91 -7.04 -10.41 13.33
N GLN A 92 -7.69 -9.46 14.00
CA GLN A 92 -7.10 -8.76 15.13
C GLN A 92 -7.00 -9.68 16.34
N THR A 93 -5.79 -9.83 16.89
CA THR A 93 -5.55 -10.65 18.08
C THR A 93 -5.47 -9.82 19.37
N GLY A 94 -5.29 -8.50 19.26
CA GLY A 94 -5.06 -7.61 20.38
C GLY A 94 -3.69 -7.79 21.06
N THR A 95 -2.80 -8.60 20.46
CA THR A 95 -1.47 -8.90 20.99
C THR A 95 -0.37 -8.22 20.17
N PRO A 96 0.85 -8.05 20.72
CA PRO A 96 1.99 -7.57 19.96
C PRO A 96 2.28 -8.45 18.73
N CYS A 97 2.94 -7.89 17.70
CA CYS A 97 3.28 -8.62 16.49
C CYS A 97 4.15 -9.85 16.80
N ASP A 98 3.71 -11.02 16.32
CA ASP A 98 4.47 -12.26 16.29
C ASP A 98 4.37 -12.83 14.86
N HIS A 99 5.35 -12.50 14.03
CA HIS A 99 5.35 -12.85 12.61
C HIS A 99 5.49 -14.36 12.34
N SER A 100 5.72 -15.16 13.39
CA SER A 100 5.80 -16.62 13.27
C SER A 100 4.45 -17.32 13.45
N LYS A 101 3.47 -16.63 14.06
CA LYS A 101 2.18 -17.23 14.45
C LYS A 101 0.98 -16.66 13.72
N TYR A 102 0.99 -15.36 13.43
CA TYR A 102 -0.14 -14.67 12.81
C TYR A 102 0.32 -13.48 11.97
N VAL A 103 -0.60 -12.94 11.19
CA VAL A 103 -0.35 -11.76 10.36
C VAL A 103 0.11 -10.56 11.20
N CYS A 104 0.90 -9.68 10.60
CA CYS A 104 1.44 -8.51 11.29
C CYS A 104 0.32 -7.60 11.80
N GLN A 105 0.14 -7.54 13.12
CA GLN A 105 -0.94 -6.78 13.74
C GLN A 105 -0.80 -5.27 13.51
N ARG A 106 0.41 -4.75 13.40
CA ARG A 106 0.66 -3.33 13.08
C ARG A 106 0.22 -2.99 11.66
N GLU A 107 0.57 -3.84 10.68
CA GLU A 107 0.14 -3.66 9.28
C GLU A 107 -1.38 -3.77 9.17
N LEU A 108 -1.97 -4.73 9.87
CA LEU A 108 -3.41 -4.95 9.93
C LEU A 108 -4.15 -3.72 10.48
N LEU A 109 -3.70 -3.17 11.60
CA LEU A 109 -4.30 -1.95 12.21
C LEU A 109 -4.14 -0.74 11.29
N ARG A 110 -2.99 -0.62 10.61
CA ARG A 110 -2.77 0.45 9.62
C ARG A 110 -3.73 0.32 8.44
N ALA A 111 -3.88 -0.88 7.88
CA ALA A 111 -4.79 -1.14 6.78
C ALA A 111 -6.24 -0.80 7.15
N ILE A 112 -6.71 -1.25 8.31
CA ILE A 112 -8.05 -0.93 8.80
C ILE A 112 -8.23 0.59 8.93
N GLY A 113 -7.31 1.28 9.61
CA GLY A 113 -7.39 2.72 9.80
C GLY A 113 -7.37 3.52 8.49
N ASN A 114 -6.63 3.05 7.49
CA ASN A 114 -6.58 3.69 6.18
C ASN A 114 -7.87 3.47 5.38
N ILE A 115 -8.45 2.27 5.43
CA ILE A 115 -9.72 1.98 4.76
C ILE A 115 -10.86 2.76 5.44
N GLU A 116 -10.92 2.81 6.76
CA GLU A 116 -11.92 3.60 7.50
C GLU A 116 -11.72 5.12 7.39
N GLY A 117 -10.56 5.58 6.89
CA GLY A 117 -10.23 7.00 6.76
C GLY A 117 -9.87 7.67 8.08
N THR A 118 -9.53 6.91 9.10
CA THR A 118 -9.10 7.42 10.41
C THR A 118 -7.61 7.77 10.42
N ASN A 119 -6.82 7.20 9.50
CA ASN A 119 -5.42 7.55 9.27
C ASN A 119 -5.29 8.54 8.12
N THR A 120 -4.79 9.75 8.41
CA THR A 120 -4.67 10.85 7.43
C THR A 120 -3.46 10.75 6.50
N ALA A 121 -2.67 9.68 6.57
CA ALA A 121 -1.33 9.64 5.99
C ALA A 121 -1.20 9.01 4.60
N LEU A 122 -2.23 8.42 4.01
CA LEU A 122 -2.11 7.75 2.71
C LEU A 122 -3.05 8.31 1.64
N ILE A 123 -2.48 8.54 0.47
CA ILE A 123 -3.21 8.86 -0.76
C ILE A 123 -4.01 7.61 -1.17
N ARG A 124 -5.33 7.69 -1.12
CA ARG A 124 -6.20 6.62 -1.63
C ARG A 124 -6.13 6.58 -3.15
N PHE A 125 -5.83 5.42 -3.68
CA PHE A 125 -5.94 5.15 -5.11
C PHE A 125 -7.36 4.67 -5.43
N LYS A 126 -8.21 5.59 -5.82
CA LYS A 126 -9.49 5.26 -6.45
C LYS A 126 -9.32 5.00 -7.93
#